data_55a13c4d8f95825690a4a78827cf26c2
#
_entry.id   55a13c4d8f95825690a4a78827cf26c2
#
_cell.length_a   1.000
_cell.length_b   1.000
_cell.length_c   1.000
_cell.angle_alpha   90.00
_cell.angle_beta   90.00
_cell.angle_gamma   90.00
#
_symmetry.space_group_name_H-M   'P 1'
#
loop_
_entity.id
_entity.type
_entity.pdbx_description
1 polymer ?
#
loop_
_entity_poly.entity_id
_entity_poly.type
_entity_poly.pdbx_seq_one_letter_code
_entity_poly.pdbx_strand_id
1 'polypeptide(L)'
;MKTEINPDIRAALDAIADRPVSHVFLVACGGSLSIMHAGKYFIDRHSDVLTSDIYNGDEFVARDPRKLGPDTLVILCSQTGTTKETVRAAAHARARGAATIGMTLDAASPLAKAVDHVVAYQASYTTGIPIDAADSNYGVLYMILAGLIGNREVTTKLLSSLSNLQPAIDKAHVQYASRFAQFAERFRDKPVIYTVASGANYGAAYSFAICVFMEMLWINSQAIHADEFFHGPFEVVDSEASFVCMIGLDETRRLEERARDFLYRFGDKNQVLVVDARELDLAGIDEAFRGYLVPLIFFDALWKFAYRLAEQRDKVMLEDRRYMKKISDY
;
A
#
# COMPACT_ATOMS: atom_id res chain seq x y z
N MET A 1 -9.98 2.00 21.41
CA MET A 1 -10.68 1.40 20.25
C MET A 1 -11.66 2.40 19.68
N LYS A 2 -11.58 2.67 18.38
CA LYS A 2 -12.61 3.44 17.70
C LYS A 2 -13.86 2.60 17.53
N THR A 3 -15.00 3.19 17.81
CA THR A 3 -16.32 2.58 17.64
C THR A 3 -17.12 3.23 16.52
N GLU A 4 -16.60 4.32 15.97
CA GLU A 4 -17.26 5.09 14.91
C GLU A 4 -16.32 5.32 13.73
N ILE A 5 -16.88 5.27 12.54
CA ILE A 5 -16.20 5.60 11.29
C ILE A 5 -15.85 7.10 11.31
N ASN A 6 -14.72 7.47 10.72
CA ASN A 6 -14.33 8.86 10.50
C ASN A 6 -15.50 9.64 9.88
N PRO A 7 -15.92 10.79 10.46
CA PRO A 7 -17.02 11.59 9.98
C PRO A 7 -16.91 12.00 8.50
N ASP A 8 -15.70 12.28 8.02
CA ASP A 8 -15.46 12.66 6.62
C ASP A 8 -15.79 11.50 5.66
N ILE A 9 -15.46 10.25 6.07
CA ILE A 9 -15.84 9.06 5.30
C ILE A 9 -17.35 8.95 5.22
N ARG A 10 -18.04 9.11 6.37
CA ARG A 10 -19.51 9.05 6.40
C ARG A 10 -20.13 10.12 5.51
N ALA A 11 -19.69 11.37 5.64
CA ALA A 11 -20.18 12.47 4.84
C ALA A 11 -19.96 12.25 3.32
N ALA A 12 -18.78 11.72 2.94
CA ALA A 12 -18.51 11.40 1.54
C ALA A 12 -19.41 10.28 1.00
N LEU A 13 -19.64 9.22 1.77
CA LEU A 13 -20.51 8.11 1.38
C LEU A 13 -21.98 8.53 1.31
N ASP A 14 -22.46 9.30 2.28
CA ASP A 14 -23.85 9.82 2.29
C ASP A 14 -24.11 10.72 1.07
N ALA A 15 -23.14 11.54 0.68
CA ALA A 15 -23.25 12.44 -0.48
C ALA A 15 -23.31 11.71 -1.84
N ILE A 16 -22.80 10.48 -1.92
CA ILE A 16 -22.84 9.67 -3.15
C ILE A 16 -23.86 8.53 -3.09
N ALA A 17 -24.62 8.40 -1.99
CA ALA A 17 -25.52 7.28 -1.74
C ALA A 17 -26.58 7.08 -2.84
N ASP A 18 -27.07 8.17 -3.44
CA ASP A 18 -28.06 8.13 -4.51
C ASP A 18 -27.45 7.94 -5.92
N ARG A 19 -26.13 7.85 -6.03
CA ARG A 19 -25.47 7.60 -7.32
C ARG A 19 -25.38 6.10 -7.59
N PRO A 20 -25.68 5.64 -8.82
CA PRO A 20 -25.57 4.21 -9.19
C PRO A 20 -24.11 3.82 -9.45
N VAL A 21 -23.23 3.94 -8.44
CA VAL A 21 -21.80 3.61 -8.61
C VAL A 21 -21.64 2.12 -8.89
N SER A 22 -21.14 1.81 -10.08
CA SER A 22 -20.84 0.43 -10.52
C SER A 22 -19.35 0.16 -10.72
N HIS A 23 -18.54 1.22 -10.80
CA HIS A 23 -17.11 1.12 -11.02
C HIS A 23 -16.33 2.15 -10.21
N VAL A 24 -15.21 1.70 -9.65
CA VAL A 24 -14.30 2.53 -8.85
C VAL A 24 -12.95 2.64 -9.55
N PHE A 25 -12.53 3.84 -9.90
CA PHE A 25 -11.16 4.11 -10.31
C PHE A 25 -10.31 4.47 -9.09
N LEU A 26 -9.20 3.77 -8.91
CA LEU A 26 -8.23 3.97 -7.85
C LEU A 26 -7.00 4.65 -8.45
N VAL A 27 -6.82 5.95 -8.18
CA VAL A 27 -5.86 6.78 -8.91
C VAL A 27 -4.87 7.45 -7.96
N ALA A 28 -3.58 7.21 -8.17
CA ALA A 28 -2.51 7.81 -7.37
C ALA A 28 -1.15 7.68 -8.07
N CYS A 29 -0.06 8.09 -7.40
CA CYS A 29 1.32 7.89 -7.85
C CYS A 29 2.19 7.41 -6.68
N GLY A 30 3.22 6.62 -6.97
CA GLY A 30 4.24 6.21 -6.00
C GLY A 30 3.68 5.48 -4.79
N GLY A 31 4.10 5.86 -3.59
CA GLY A 31 3.66 5.25 -2.33
C GLY A 31 2.13 5.36 -2.10
N SER A 32 1.47 6.39 -2.63
CA SER A 32 0.02 6.49 -2.59
C SER A 32 -0.67 5.52 -3.56
N LEU A 33 -0.02 5.15 -4.68
CA LEU A 33 -0.53 4.12 -5.59
C LEU A 33 -0.44 2.72 -4.96
N SER A 34 0.53 2.51 -4.10
CA SER A 34 0.73 1.19 -3.47
C SER A 34 -0.50 0.70 -2.71
N ILE A 35 -1.18 1.58 -1.98
CA ILE A 35 -2.38 1.20 -1.23
C ILE A 35 -3.56 0.85 -2.15
N MET A 36 -3.58 1.40 -3.37
CA MET A 36 -4.64 1.14 -4.34
C MET A 36 -4.68 -0.32 -4.79
N HIS A 37 -3.52 -1.02 -4.81
CA HIS A 37 -3.48 -2.46 -5.07
C HIS A 37 -4.24 -3.26 -4.02
N ALA A 38 -4.06 -2.92 -2.74
CA ALA A 38 -4.80 -3.54 -1.65
C ALA A 38 -6.30 -3.18 -1.71
N GLY A 39 -6.64 -1.93 -2.07
CA GLY A 39 -8.01 -1.50 -2.30
C GLY A 39 -8.71 -2.26 -3.41
N LYS A 40 -8.02 -2.45 -4.56
CA LYS A 40 -8.57 -3.28 -5.65
C LYS A 40 -8.81 -4.71 -5.18
N TYR A 41 -7.83 -5.33 -4.54
CA TYR A 41 -7.97 -6.69 -4.01
C TYR A 41 -9.16 -6.81 -3.05
N PHE A 42 -9.39 -5.78 -2.20
CA PHE A 42 -10.53 -5.75 -1.30
C PHE A 42 -11.87 -5.72 -2.05
N ILE A 43 -12.00 -4.89 -3.09
CA ILE A 43 -13.22 -4.82 -3.93
C ILE A 43 -13.47 -6.17 -4.60
N ASP A 44 -12.44 -6.74 -5.25
CA ASP A 44 -12.55 -8.01 -5.98
C ASP A 44 -13.00 -9.18 -5.09
N ARG A 45 -12.76 -9.10 -3.77
CA ARG A 45 -13.10 -10.15 -2.80
C ARG A 45 -14.41 -9.92 -2.05
N HIS A 46 -14.88 -8.69 -1.96
CA HIS A 46 -16.05 -8.33 -1.13
C HIS A 46 -17.25 -7.81 -1.91
N SER A 47 -17.15 -7.64 -3.22
CA SER A 47 -18.27 -7.16 -4.03
C SER A 47 -18.46 -7.96 -5.30
N ASP A 48 -19.70 -8.39 -5.53
CA ASP A 48 -20.13 -9.02 -6.78
C ASP A 48 -20.62 -7.98 -7.82
N VAL A 49 -20.77 -6.72 -7.38
CA VAL A 49 -21.37 -5.65 -8.19
C VAL A 49 -20.34 -4.61 -8.61
N LEU A 50 -19.49 -4.17 -7.67
CA LEU A 50 -18.46 -3.18 -7.94
C LEU A 50 -17.28 -3.79 -8.67
N THR A 51 -16.83 -3.13 -9.72
CA THR A 51 -15.57 -3.41 -10.39
C THR A 51 -14.57 -2.28 -10.15
N SER A 52 -13.26 -2.53 -10.30
CA SER A 52 -12.27 -1.47 -10.10
C SER A 52 -11.06 -1.59 -11.02
N ASP A 53 -10.46 -0.45 -11.35
CA ASP A 53 -9.21 -0.33 -12.07
C ASP A 53 -8.25 0.62 -11.36
N ILE A 54 -6.94 0.37 -11.50
CA ILE A 54 -5.86 1.18 -10.92
C ILE A 54 -5.17 1.95 -12.01
N TYR A 55 -4.88 3.24 -11.76
CA TYR A 55 -4.16 4.10 -12.70
C TYR A 55 -3.15 5.00 -11.99
N ASN A 56 -2.05 5.29 -12.67
CA ASN A 56 -1.24 6.46 -12.39
C ASN A 56 -1.99 7.74 -12.81
N GLY A 57 -1.73 8.87 -12.13
CA GLY A 57 -2.51 10.09 -12.32
C GLY A 57 -2.58 10.58 -13.77
N ASP A 58 -1.45 10.82 -14.44
CA ASP A 58 -1.44 11.33 -15.82
C ASP A 58 -1.79 10.25 -16.85
N GLU A 59 -1.50 8.97 -16.56
CA GLU A 59 -1.98 7.88 -17.41
C GLU A 59 -3.52 7.82 -17.44
N PHE A 60 -4.15 8.02 -16.28
CA PHE A 60 -5.61 8.11 -16.18
C PHE A 60 -6.19 9.21 -17.07
N VAL A 61 -5.58 10.41 -17.03
CA VAL A 61 -5.99 11.54 -17.88
C VAL A 61 -5.77 11.24 -19.36
N ALA A 62 -4.58 10.73 -19.71
CA ALA A 62 -4.21 10.47 -21.11
C ALA A 62 -5.03 9.34 -21.76
N ARG A 63 -5.34 8.28 -20.98
CA ARG A 63 -6.15 7.14 -21.46
C ARG A 63 -7.64 7.46 -21.55
N ASP A 64 -8.13 8.40 -20.74
CA ASP A 64 -9.53 8.81 -20.66
C ASP A 64 -10.49 7.60 -20.71
N PRO A 65 -10.52 6.73 -19.70
CA PRO A 65 -11.24 5.47 -19.77
C PRO A 65 -12.71 5.66 -20.12
N ARG A 66 -13.23 4.89 -21.08
CA ARG A 66 -14.61 5.05 -21.57
C ARG A 66 -15.69 4.85 -20.50
N LYS A 67 -15.39 4.11 -19.43
CA LYS A 67 -16.29 3.94 -18.28
C LYS A 67 -16.37 5.19 -17.41
N LEU A 68 -15.40 6.11 -17.49
CA LEU A 68 -15.36 7.30 -16.65
C LEU A 68 -16.56 8.21 -16.92
N GLY A 69 -17.41 8.40 -15.94
CA GLY A 69 -18.63 9.16 -16.07
C GLY A 69 -19.48 9.18 -14.80
N PRO A 70 -20.76 9.61 -14.89
CA PRO A 70 -21.64 9.81 -13.74
C PRO A 70 -21.85 8.59 -12.83
N ASP A 71 -21.72 7.38 -13.38
CA ASP A 71 -21.93 6.11 -12.67
C ASP A 71 -20.63 5.55 -12.06
N THR A 72 -19.60 6.40 -11.94
CA THR A 72 -18.31 6.00 -11.41
C THR A 72 -17.87 6.85 -10.22
N LEU A 73 -17.09 6.23 -9.35
CA LEU A 73 -16.36 6.89 -8.28
C LEU A 73 -14.86 6.85 -8.59
N VAL A 74 -14.18 7.98 -8.42
CA VAL A 74 -12.72 8.05 -8.49
C VAL A 74 -12.19 8.35 -7.10
N ILE A 75 -11.44 7.41 -6.53
CA ILE A 75 -10.72 7.59 -5.26
C ILE A 75 -9.28 7.96 -5.59
N LEU A 76 -8.87 9.15 -5.15
CA LEU A 76 -7.54 9.68 -5.39
C LEU A 76 -6.76 9.78 -4.09
N CYS A 77 -5.47 9.44 -4.11
CA CYS A 77 -4.61 9.60 -2.94
C CYS A 77 -3.33 10.35 -3.28
N SER A 78 -3.04 11.37 -2.50
CA SER A 78 -1.74 12.05 -2.49
C SER A 78 -1.45 12.51 -1.07
N GLN A 79 -0.33 12.06 -0.50
CA GLN A 79 0.00 12.35 0.89
C GLN A 79 0.01 13.84 1.22
N THR A 80 0.74 14.64 0.45
CA THR A 80 0.79 16.10 0.61
C THR A 80 -0.34 16.81 -0.13
N GLY A 81 -1.10 16.07 -0.95
CA GLY A 81 -2.11 16.64 -1.84
C GLY A 81 -1.56 17.54 -2.96
N THR A 82 -0.23 17.55 -3.16
CA THR A 82 0.44 18.45 -4.13
C THR A 82 0.95 17.74 -5.38
N THR A 83 0.78 16.41 -5.49
CA THR A 83 1.18 15.65 -6.68
C THR A 83 0.38 16.13 -7.88
N LYS A 84 1.07 16.79 -8.81
CA LYS A 84 0.45 17.48 -9.96
C LYS A 84 -0.42 16.53 -10.80
N GLU A 85 0.05 15.32 -11.03
CA GLU A 85 -0.61 14.25 -11.79
C GLU A 85 -1.93 13.84 -11.12
N THR A 86 -1.92 13.65 -9.79
CA THR A 86 -3.13 13.29 -9.04
C THR A 86 -4.14 14.42 -9.01
N VAL A 87 -3.68 15.68 -8.91
CA VAL A 87 -4.57 16.85 -8.97
C VAL A 87 -5.21 17.00 -10.35
N ARG A 88 -4.43 16.80 -11.44
CA ARG A 88 -4.98 16.79 -12.82
C ARG A 88 -6.01 15.69 -13.01
N ALA A 89 -5.74 14.49 -12.50
CA ALA A 89 -6.67 13.36 -12.53
C ALA A 89 -7.99 13.67 -11.82
N ALA A 90 -7.94 14.35 -10.66
CA ALA A 90 -9.14 14.77 -9.93
C ALA A 90 -10.00 15.76 -10.77
N ALA A 91 -9.37 16.78 -11.33
CA ALA A 91 -10.05 17.75 -12.17
C ALA A 91 -10.66 17.09 -13.42
N HIS A 92 -9.93 16.16 -14.05
CA HIS A 92 -10.40 15.39 -15.22
C HIS A 92 -11.62 14.52 -14.85
N ALA A 93 -11.56 13.78 -13.75
CA ALA A 93 -12.66 12.93 -13.28
C ALA A 93 -13.96 13.74 -13.06
N ARG A 94 -13.85 14.89 -12.38
CA ARG A 94 -14.99 15.81 -12.20
C ARG A 94 -15.55 16.34 -13.51
N ALA A 95 -14.68 16.72 -14.44
CA ALA A 95 -15.11 17.20 -15.76
C ALA A 95 -15.88 16.13 -16.55
N ARG A 96 -15.60 14.83 -16.29
CA ARG A 96 -16.35 13.69 -16.86
C ARG A 96 -17.61 13.34 -16.07
N GLY A 97 -17.94 14.06 -14.98
CA GLY A 97 -19.14 13.85 -14.15
C GLY A 97 -19.02 12.74 -13.11
N ALA A 98 -17.86 12.12 -12.94
CA ALA A 98 -17.60 11.13 -11.91
C ALA A 98 -17.65 11.76 -10.50
N ALA A 99 -18.10 11.01 -9.49
CA ALA A 99 -17.90 11.39 -8.11
C ALA A 99 -16.41 11.24 -7.74
N THR A 100 -15.88 12.14 -6.89
CA THR A 100 -14.47 12.11 -6.51
C THR A 100 -14.27 12.18 -5.00
N ILE A 101 -13.46 11.27 -4.45
CA ILE A 101 -12.99 11.29 -3.06
C ILE A 101 -11.47 11.44 -3.07
N GLY A 102 -10.96 12.50 -2.45
CA GLY A 102 -9.53 12.74 -2.28
C GLY A 102 -9.06 12.39 -0.88
N MET A 103 -8.03 11.56 -0.80
CA MET A 103 -7.36 11.16 0.44
C MET A 103 -6.03 11.90 0.57
N THR A 104 -5.82 12.65 1.65
CA THR A 104 -4.60 13.47 1.85
C THR A 104 -4.37 13.75 3.34
N LEU A 105 -3.14 14.15 3.73
CA LEU A 105 -2.85 14.63 5.08
C LEU A 105 -3.33 16.07 5.30
N ASP A 106 -3.44 16.87 4.22
CA ASP A 106 -3.79 18.29 4.30
C ASP A 106 -5.12 18.55 3.58
N ALA A 107 -6.17 18.79 4.38
CA ALA A 107 -7.51 19.13 3.89
C ALA A 107 -7.58 20.49 3.15
N ALA A 108 -6.52 21.32 3.19
CA ALA A 108 -6.43 22.55 2.43
C ALA A 108 -5.59 22.44 1.14
N SER A 109 -5.07 21.26 0.84
CA SER A 109 -4.18 20.97 -0.28
C SER A 109 -4.82 21.21 -1.65
N PRO A 110 -4.01 21.30 -2.74
CA PRO A 110 -4.51 21.34 -4.11
C PRO A 110 -5.44 20.17 -4.47
N LEU A 111 -5.12 18.93 -4.03
CA LEU A 111 -6.00 17.79 -4.24
C LEU A 111 -7.34 17.96 -3.53
N ALA A 112 -7.31 18.42 -2.27
CA ALA A 112 -8.51 18.67 -1.50
C ALA A 112 -9.48 19.66 -2.19
N LYS A 113 -8.94 20.67 -2.88
CA LYS A 113 -9.72 21.65 -3.65
C LYS A 113 -10.22 21.12 -4.99
N ALA A 114 -9.59 20.05 -5.51
CA ALA A 114 -9.90 19.50 -6.83
C ALA A 114 -10.95 18.39 -6.81
N VAL A 115 -11.30 17.85 -5.63
CA VAL A 115 -12.27 16.76 -5.46
C VAL A 115 -13.61 17.26 -4.91
N ASP A 116 -14.66 16.41 -4.98
CA ASP A 116 -15.95 16.71 -4.39
C ASP A 116 -15.93 16.51 -2.86
N HIS A 117 -15.27 15.44 -2.40
CA HIS A 117 -15.18 15.08 -0.99
C HIS A 117 -13.72 14.81 -0.60
N VAL A 118 -13.33 15.34 0.55
CA VAL A 118 -11.99 15.15 1.14
C VAL A 118 -12.10 14.24 2.34
N VAL A 119 -11.23 13.25 2.43
CA VAL A 119 -11.04 12.44 3.63
C VAL A 119 -9.60 12.58 4.07
N ALA A 120 -9.40 13.29 5.18
CA ALA A 120 -8.07 13.42 5.77
C ALA A 120 -7.65 12.13 6.47
N TYR A 121 -6.38 11.73 6.28
CA TYR A 121 -5.78 10.61 6.99
C TYR A 121 -4.56 11.08 7.81
N GLN A 122 -3.99 10.19 8.61
CA GLN A 122 -2.81 10.47 9.42
C GLN A 122 -1.64 9.56 9.03
N ALA A 123 -0.42 9.99 9.33
CA ALA A 123 0.77 9.19 9.12
C ALA A 123 1.74 9.36 10.30
N SER A 124 2.08 8.26 10.98
CA SER A 124 2.93 8.26 12.18
C SER A 124 4.33 8.83 11.91
N TYR A 125 4.90 8.57 10.74
CA TYR A 125 6.24 9.06 10.39
C TYR A 125 6.31 10.58 10.16
N THR A 126 5.18 11.26 9.96
CA THR A 126 5.13 12.73 9.87
C THR A 126 5.00 13.41 11.23
N THR A 127 4.43 12.71 12.20
CA THR A 127 4.15 13.24 13.53
C THR A 127 5.08 12.70 14.62
N GLY A 128 5.73 11.56 14.36
CA GLY A 128 6.50 10.82 15.36
C GLY A 128 5.64 10.16 16.44
N ILE A 129 4.32 10.24 16.34
CA ILE A 129 3.36 9.70 17.30
C ILE A 129 2.64 8.51 16.66
N PRO A 130 2.48 7.38 17.37
CA PRO A 130 1.66 6.28 16.90
C PRO A 130 0.23 6.76 16.60
N ILE A 131 -0.33 6.28 15.50
CA ILE A 131 -1.70 6.58 15.07
C ILE A 131 -2.55 5.31 15.12
N ASP A 132 -3.86 5.47 15.27
CA ASP A 132 -4.78 4.35 15.04
C ASP A 132 -4.71 3.96 13.54
N ALA A 133 -4.54 2.67 13.25
CA ALA A 133 -4.43 2.20 11.87
C ALA A 133 -5.70 2.51 11.03
N ALA A 134 -6.85 2.70 11.67
CA ALA A 134 -8.07 3.15 11.00
C ALA A 134 -7.96 4.58 10.43
N ASP A 135 -7.03 5.40 10.96
CA ASP A 135 -6.74 6.75 10.45
C ASP A 135 -5.60 6.78 9.43
N SER A 136 -4.91 5.68 9.21
CA SER A 136 -3.89 5.58 8.17
C SER A 136 -4.50 5.65 6.77
N ASN A 137 -3.68 5.89 5.76
CA ASN A 137 -4.14 5.86 4.36
C ASN A 137 -4.76 4.51 3.96
N TYR A 138 -4.19 3.38 4.41
CA TYR A 138 -4.79 2.04 4.22
C TYR A 138 -6.13 1.92 4.94
N GLY A 139 -6.18 2.29 6.23
CA GLY A 139 -7.40 2.20 7.03
C GLY A 139 -8.52 3.04 6.45
N VAL A 140 -8.24 4.28 6.08
CA VAL A 140 -9.21 5.18 5.43
C VAL A 140 -9.72 4.60 4.11
N LEU A 141 -8.82 4.10 3.24
CA LEU A 141 -9.22 3.45 1.98
C LEU A 141 -10.14 2.25 2.23
N TYR A 142 -9.75 1.34 3.11
CA TYR A 142 -10.57 0.17 3.43
C TYR A 142 -11.93 0.55 4.02
N MET A 143 -11.99 1.57 4.87
CA MET A 143 -13.25 2.04 5.46
C MET A 143 -14.17 2.71 4.43
N ILE A 144 -13.63 3.45 3.46
CA ILE A 144 -14.39 3.99 2.33
C ILE A 144 -14.98 2.83 1.51
N LEU A 145 -14.15 1.84 1.15
CA LEU A 145 -14.58 0.71 0.33
C LEU A 145 -15.60 -0.19 1.04
N ALA A 146 -15.40 -0.49 2.32
CA ALA A 146 -16.35 -1.25 3.12
C ALA A 146 -17.70 -0.55 3.26
N GLY A 147 -17.67 0.79 3.43
CA GLY A 147 -18.88 1.60 3.45
C GLY A 147 -19.61 1.64 2.10
N LEU A 148 -18.87 1.73 1.00
CA LEU A 148 -19.42 1.70 -0.37
C LEU A 148 -20.07 0.34 -0.70
N ILE A 149 -19.49 -0.76 -0.24
CA ILE A 149 -20.04 -2.11 -0.38
C ILE A 149 -21.33 -2.26 0.48
N GLY A 150 -21.48 -1.45 1.54
CA GLY A 150 -22.73 -1.31 2.29
C GLY A 150 -22.99 -2.42 3.32
N ASN A 151 -22.02 -3.27 3.63
CA ASN A 151 -22.18 -4.31 4.65
C ASN A 151 -21.74 -3.79 6.03
N ARG A 152 -22.72 -3.48 6.89
CA ARG A 152 -22.47 -2.93 8.24
C ARG A 152 -21.66 -3.86 9.13
N GLU A 153 -21.85 -5.17 9.05
CA GLU A 153 -21.09 -6.14 9.85
C GLU A 153 -19.63 -6.14 9.43
N VAL A 154 -19.34 -6.21 8.13
CA VAL A 154 -17.99 -6.09 7.55
C VAL A 154 -17.32 -4.80 8.02
N THR A 155 -18.02 -3.67 7.90
CA THR A 155 -17.48 -2.37 8.29
C THR A 155 -17.12 -2.30 9.78
N THR A 156 -18.00 -2.85 10.66
CA THR A 156 -17.77 -2.85 12.12
C THR A 156 -16.59 -3.74 12.52
N LYS A 157 -16.51 -4.95 11.97
CA LYS A 157 -15.42 -5.88 12.23
C LYS A 157 -14.07 -5.36 11.72
N LEU A 158 -14.07 -4.77 10.53
CA LEU A 158 -12.89 -4.15 9.94
C LEU A 158 -12.37 -2.98 10.79
N LEU A 159 -13.25 -2.07 11.22
CA LEU A 159 -12.88 -0.95 12.10
C LEU A 159 -12.28 -1.45 13.42
N SER A 160 -12.90 -2.45 14.05
CA SER A 160 -12.37 -3.06 15.27
C SER A 160 -11.01 -3.70 15.05
N SER A 161 -10.81 -4.39 13.93
CA SER A 161 -9.54 -5.04 13.58
C SER A 161 -8.44 -4.02 13.32
N LEU A 162 -8.73 -2.93 12.62
CA LEU A 162 -7.79 -1.81 12.41
C LEU A 162 -7.38 -1.17 13.73
N SER A 163 -8.32 -0.88 14.62
CA SER A 163 -8.02 -0.27 15.92
C SER A 163 -7.25 -1.20 16.89
N ASN A 164 -7.18 -2.50 16.60
CA ASN A 164 -6.39 -3.48 17.34
C ASN A 164 -5.06 -3.83 16.66
N LEU A 165 -4.65 -3.12 15.60
CA LEU A 165 -3.48 -3.50 14.80
C LEU A 165 -2.15 -3.19 15.49
N GLN A 166 -2.07 -2.12 16.31
CA GLN A 166 -0.82 -1.66 16.93
C GLN A 166 -0.11 -2.73 17.75
N PRO A 167 -0.79 -3.53 18.61
CA PRO A 167 -0.12 -4.62 19.33
C PRO A 167 0.54 -5.67 18.42
N ALA A 168 -0.06 -5.96 17.26
CA ALA A 168 0.52 -6.89 16.31
C ALA A 168 1.76 -6.30 15.62
N ILE A 169 1.75 -5.00 15.30
CA ILE A 169 2.91 -4.25 14.78
C ILE A 169 4.05 -4.27 15.79
N ASP A 170 3.78 -3.94 17.05
CA ASP A 170 4.81 -3.91 18.11
C ASP A 170 5.47 -5.27 18.32
N LYS A 171 4.68 -6.35 18.31
CA LYS A 171 5.20 -7.72 18.38
C LYS A 171 6.02 -8.10 17.17
N ALA A 172 5.59 -7.72 15.96
CA ALA A 172 6.34 -7.93 14.72
C ALA A 172 7.72 -7.26 14.75
N HIS A 173 7.81 -6.04 15.31
CA HIS A 173 9.08 -5.34 15.49
C HIS A 173 10.06 -6.16 16.36
N VAL A 174 9.59 -6.71 17.48
CA VAL A 174 10.43 -7.53 18.36
C VAL A 174 10.82 -8.84 17.67
N GLN A 175 9.87 -9.50 17.05
CA GLN A 175 10.04 -10.79 16.40
C GLN A 175 11.05 -10.75 15.25
N TYR A 176 10.99 -9.74 14.41
CA TYR A 176 11.86 -9.62 13.24
C TYR A 176 13.18 -8.89 13.52
N ALA A 177 13.39 -8.31 14.70
CA ALA A 177 14.52 -7.44 14.99
C ALA A 177 15.89 -8.07 14.68
N SER A 178 16.12 -9.32 15.10
CA SER A 178 17.38 -10.04 14.86
C SER A 178 17.56 -10.39 13.37
N ARG A 179 16.48 -10.87 12.73
CA ARG A 179 16.48 -11.18 11.29
C ARG A 179 16.81 -9.93 10.47
N PHE A 180 16.18 -8.80 10.77
CA PHE A 180 16.40 -7.54 10.07
C PHE A 180 17.85 -7.02 10.26
N ALA A 181 18.42 -7.16 11.46
CA ALA A 181 19.82 -6.78 11.67
C ALA A 181 20.77 -7.62 10.80
N GLN A 182 20.57 -8.94 10.78
CA GLN A 182 21.34 -9.87 9.97
C GLN A 182 21.28 -9.55 8.48
N PHE A 183 20.05 -9.33 7.96
CA PHE A 183 19.86 -9.07 6.53
C PHE A 183 20.30 -7.64 6.13
N ALA A 184 20.19 -6.66 7.02
CA ALA A 184 20.74 -5.32 6.77
C ALA A 184 22.27 -5.37 6.55
N GLU A 185 22.99 -6.14 7.36
CA GLU A 185 24.41 -6.35 7.17
C GLU A 185 24.74 -7.08 5.85
N ARG A 186 24.00 -8.16 5.54
CA ARG A 186 24.21 -8.94 4.30
C ARG A 186 23.89 -8.15 3.04
N PHE A 187 22.89 -7.27 3.10
CA PHE A 187 22.45 -6.51 1.95
C PHE A 187 23.14 -5.16 1.82
N ARG A 188 24.06 -4.84 2.75
CA ARG A 188 24.76 -3.55 2.77
C ARG A 188 25.33 -3.15 1.42
N ASP A 189 26.02 -4.04 0.74
CA ASP A 189 26.73 -3.75 -0.50
C ASP A 189 26.02 -4.25 -1.75
N LYS A 190 24.78 -4.78 -1.61
CA LYS A 190 24.03 -5.32 -2.75
C LYS A 190 23.55 -4.18 -3.66
N PRO A 191 23.84 -4.26 -4.96
CA PRO A 191 23.41 -3.24 -5.92
C PRO A 191 21.95 -3.38 -6.33
N VAL A 192 21.38 -4.58 -6.15
CA VAL A 192 20.01 -4.92 -6.51
C VAL A 192 19.35 -5.73 -5.39
N ILE A 193 18.14 -5.35 -5.00
CA ILE A 193 17.27 -6.11 -4.09
C ILE A 193 15.88 -6.16 -4.69
N TYR A 194 15.40 -7.35 -5.01
CA TYR A 194 14.03 -7.54 -5.52
C TYR A 194 13.05 -7.70 -4.37
N THR A 195 11.80 -7.28 -4.57
CA THR A 195 10.69 -7.59 -3.65
C THR A 195 9.71 -8.53 -4.32
N VAL A 196 9.22 -9.54 -3.59
CA VAL A 196 8.27 -10.54 -4.11
C VAL A 196 7.05 -10.60 -3.21
N ALA A 197 5.88 -10.44 -3.78
CA ALA A 197 4.60 -10.56 -3.10
C ALA A 197 3.46 -10.78 -4.10
N SER A 198 2.26 -11.03 -3.59
CA SER A 198 1.03 -11.13 -4.37
C SER A 198 -0.18 -10.64 -3.57
N GLY A 199 -1.37 -10.67 -4.13
CA GLY A 199 -2.61 -10.30 -3.46
C GLY A 199 -2.55 -8.96 -2.74
N ALA A 200 -3.01 -8.94 -1.50
CA ALA A 200 -3.04 -7.72 -0.69
C ALA A 200 -1.64 -7.15 -0.41
N ASN A 201 -0.58 -8.00 -0.38
CA ASN A 201 0.78 -7.58 -0.09
C ASN A 201 1.53 -6.96 -1.29
N TYR A 202 1.03 -7.13 -2.52
CA TYR A 202 1.75 -6.66 -3.71
C TYR A 202 2.01 -5.14 -3.65
N GLY A 203 1.05 -4.36 -3.17
CA GLY A 203 1.23 -2.92 -2.98
C GLY A 203 2.37 -2.56 -2.02
N ALA A 204 2.53 -3.31 -0.93
CA ALA A 204 3.64 -3.10 0.01
C ALA A 204 4.99 -3.41 -0.65
N ALA A 205 5.09 -4.51 -1.40
CA ALA A 205 6.29 -4.86 -2.16
C ALA A 205 6.63 -3.79 -3.22
N TYR A 206 5.63 -3.29 -3.94
CA TYR A 206 5.78 -2.20 -4.90
C TYR A 206 6.33 -0.93 -4.24
N SER A 207 5.74 -0.51 -3.11
CA SER A 207 6.22 0.68 -2.39
C SER A 207 7.66 0.49 -1.89
N PHE A 208 7.99 -0.68 -1.35
CA PHE A 208 9.36 -0.96 -0.91
C PHE A 208 10.36 -0.90 -2.05
N ALA A 209 10.05 -1.46 -3.20
CA ALA A 209 10.93 -1.42 -4.36
C ALA A 209 11.22 0.01 -4.81
N ILE A 210 10.19 0.79 -5.11
CA ILE A 210 10.40 2.11 -5.74
C ILE A 210 10.64 3.24 -4.75
N CYS A 211 9.90 3.29 -3.63
CA CYS A 211 10.01 4.40 -2.69
C CYS A 211 11.11 4.19 -1.65
N VAL A 212 11.33 2.95 -1.18
CA VAL A 212 12.33 2.69 -0.14
C VAL A 212 13.68 2.37 -0.77
N PHE A 213 13.78 1.31 -1.57
CA PHE A 213 15.07 0.90 -2.12
C PHE A 213 15.59 1.89 -3.16
N MET A 214 14.80 2.25 -4.17
CA MET A 214 15.28 3.13 -5.25
C MET A 214 15.35 4.60 -4.81
N GLU A 215 14.28 5.17 -4.26
CA GLU A 215 14.22 6.59 -3.92
C GLU A 215 15.13 6.95 -2.75
N MET A 216 15.06 6.19 -1.65
CA MET A 216 15.69 6.56 -0.38
C MET A 216 17.07 5.92 -0.19
N LEU A 217 17.28 4.68 -0.63
CA LEU A 217 18.52 3.93 -0.43
C LEU A 217 19.41 3.86 -1.67
N TRP A 218 18.91 4.25 -2.84
CA TRP A 218 19.58 4.21 -4.15
C TRP A 218 20.04 2.80 -4.54
N ILE A 219 19.25 1.81 -4.16
CA ILE A 219 19.42 0.41 -4.53
C ILE A 219 18.46 0.13 -5.68
N ASN A 220 18.96 -0.44 -6.78
CA ASN A 220 18.09 -0.89 -7.85
C ASN A 220 17.11 -1.93 -7.32
N SER A 221 15.85 -1.82 -7.71
CA SER A 221 14.82 -2.72 -7.22
C SER A 221 13.67 -2.84 -8.21
N GLN A 222 12.96 -3.96 -8.11
CA GLN A 222 11.71 -4.20 -8.81
C GLN A 222 10.79 -5.02 -7.92
N ALA A 223 9.51 -4.64 -7.88
CA ALA A 223 8.48 -5.48 -7.31
C ALA A 223 8.09 -6.56 -8.32
N ILE A 224 8.20 -7.82 -7.92
CA ILE A 224 7.87 -8.99 -8.73
C ILE A 224 6.59 -9.60 -8.14
N HIS A 225 5.53 -9.71 -8.96
CA HIS A 225 4.36 -10.46 -8.57
C HIS A 225 4.73 -11.93 -8.46
N ALA A 226 4.35 -12.60 -7.36
CA ALA A 226 4.82 -13.95 -7.06
C ALA A 226 4.48 -15.00 -8.13
N ASP A 227 3.38 -14.80 -8.87
CA ASP A 227 3.03 -15.69 -10.00
C ASP A 227 3.85 -15.37 -11.25
N GLU A 228 4.06 -14.07 -11.56
CA GLU A 228 4.92 -13.63 -12.66
C GLU A 228 6.41 -13.96 -12.43
N PHE A 229 6.80 -14.27 -11.20
CA PHE A 229 8.16 -14.69 -10.89
C PHE A 229 8.67 -15.81 -11.79
N PHE A 230 7.80 -16.74 -12.17
CA PHE A 230 8.12 -17.89 -13.03
C PHE A 230 8.04 -17.59 -14.55
N HIS A 231 7.79 -16.35 -14.93
CA HIS A 231 7.64 -15.93 -16.32
C HIS A 231 8.74 -14.94 -16.76
N GLY A 232 9.95 -15.18 -16.31
CA GLY A 232 11.15 -14.40 -16.62
C GLY A 232 12.01 -14.08 -15.40
N PRO A 233 11.49 -13.47 -14.33
CA PRO A 233 12.27 -13.06 -13.17
C PRO A 233 13.09 -14.18 -12.49
N PHE A 234 12.63 -15.43 -12.53
CA PHE A 234 13.35 -16.56 -11.93
C PHE A 234 14.69 -16.87 -12.60
N GLU A 235 14.92 -16.40 -13.83
CA GLU A 235 16.20 -16.58 -14.55
C GLU A 235 17.35 -15.75 -13.95
N VAL A 236 17.07 -14.74 -13.12
CA VAL A 236 18.12 -13.97 -12.41
C VAL A 236 18.52 -14.60 -11.08
N VAL A 237 17.94 -15.75 -10.73
CA VAL A 237 18.22 -16.40 -9.44
C VAL A 237 19.55 -17.14 -9.49
N ASP A 238 20.46 -16.72 -8.63
CA ASP A 238 21.73 -17.35 -8.36
C ASP A 238 22.06 -17.24 -6.86
N SER A 239 23.29 -17.60 -6.47
CA SER A 239 23.75 -17.52 -5.08
C SER A 239 23.91 -16.09 -4.54
N GLU A 240 23.93 -15.08 -5.42
CA GLU A 240 24.18 -13.67 -5.06
C GLU A 240 22.93 -12.79 -5.13
N ALA A 241 21.90 -13.23 -5.86
CA ALA A 241 20.66 -12.48 -6.05
C ALA A 241 19.89 -12.30 -4.73
N SER A 242 19.50 -11.06 -4.43
CA SER A 242 18.94 -10.70 -3.13
C SER A 242 17.44 -10.38 -3.24
N PHE A 243 16.65 -11.00 -2.37
CA PHE A 243 15.19 -10.88 -2.39
C PHE A 243 14.61 -10.57 -1.00
N VAL A 244 13.53 -9.80 -1.00
CA VAL A 244 12.62 -9.64 0.15
C VAL A 244 11.28 -10.26 -0.24
N CYS A 245 10.92 -11.38 0.39
CA CYS A 245 9.67 -12.09 0.15
C CYS A 245 8.67 -11.77 1.27
N MET A 246 7.49 -11.30 0.90
CA MET A 246 6.36 -11.06 1.80
C MET A 246 5.33 -12.16 1.58
N ILE A 247 5.11 -13.02 2.59
CA ILE A 247 4.17 -14.15 2.50
C ILE A 247 2.94 -13.84 3.35
N GLY A 248 1.83 -13.56 2.68
CA GLY A 248 0.56 -13.14 3.30
C GLY A 248 -0.27 -14.27 3.90
N LEU A 249 -1.52 -13.94 4.24
CA LEU A 249 -2.53 -14.88 4.71
C LEU A 249 -3.77 -14.93 3.80
N ASP A 250 -3.75 -14.18 2.71
CA ASP A 250 -4.84 -14.18 1.74
C ASP A 250 -4.75 -15.41 0.80
N GLU A 251 -5.66 -15.51 -0.13
CA GLU A 251 -5.81 -16.65 -1.04
C GLU A 251 -4.63 -16.82 -1.98
N THR A 252 -3.80 -15.78 -2.14
CA THR A 252 -2.63 -15.82 -3.01
C THR A 252 -1.38 -16.38 -2.33
N ARG A 253 -1.40 -16.62 -1.02
CA ARG A 253 -0.26 -17.12 -0.22
C ARG A 253 0.54 -18.25 -0.89
N ARG A 254 -0.14 -19.19 -1.52
CA ARG A 254 0.51 -20.33 -2.21
C ARG A 254 1.49 -19.89 -3.31
N LEU A 255 1.24 -18.75 -3.95
CA LEU A 255 2.09 -18.20 -5.01
C LEU A 255 3.40 -17.71 -4.41
N GLU A 256 3.31 -17.02 -3.28
CA GLU A 256 4.46 -16.49 -2.52
C GLU A 256 5.30 -17.64 -1.93
N GLU A 257 4.66 -18.66 -1.36
CA GLU A 257 5.35 -19.86 -0.88
C GLU A 257 6.09 -20.58 -2.00
N ARG A 258 5.48 -20.73 -3.18
CA ARG A 258 6.11 -21.33 -4.35
C ARG A 258 7.34 -20.54 -4.81
N ALA A 259 7.27 -19.20 -4.84
CA ALA A 259 8.41 -18.36 -5.18
C ALA A 259 9.54 -18.49 -4.16
N ARG A 260 9.23 -18.42 -2.84
CA ARG A 260 10.19 -18.65 -1.75
C ARG A 260 10.90 -20.01 -1.87
N ASP A 261 10.14 -21.10 -2.12
CA ASP A 261 10.67 -22.44 -2.20
C ASP A 261 11.63 -22.60 -3.38
N PHE A 262 11.34 -21.93 -4.52
CA PHE A 262 12.25 -21.86 -5.65
C PHE A 262 13.53 -21.11 -5.30
N LEU A 263 13.41 -19.94 -4.67
CA LEU A 263 14.56 -19.13 -4.22
C LEU A 263 15.46 -19.91 -3.24
N TYR A 264 14.86 -20.71 -2.34
CA TYR A 264 15.63 -21.55 -1.40
C TYR A 264 16.30 -22.74 -2.05
N ARG A 265 15.73 -23.26 -3.15
CA ARG A 265 16.26 -24.42 -3.86
C ARG A 265 17.37 -24.07 -4.84
N PHE A 266 17.27 -22.96 -5.54
CA PHE A 266 18.14 -22.61 -6.66
C PHE A 266 19.03 -21.38 -6.40
N GLY A 267 18.70 -20.56 -5.40
CA GLY A 267 19.51 -19.47 -4.90
C GLY A 267 20.18 -19.81 -3.57
N ASP A 268 20.61 -18.76 -2.84
CA ASP A 268 21.07 -18.89 -1.46
C ASP A 268 19.98 -18.34 -0.51
N LYS A 269 19.43 -19.19 0.37
CA LYS A 269 18.44 -18.78 1.38
C LYS A 269 18.93 -17.63 2.28
N ASN A 270 20.26 -17.45 2.41
CA ASN A 270 20.83 -16.34 3.15
C ASN A 270 20.75 -15.01 2.40
N GLN A 271 20.39 -15.03 1.12
CA GLN A 271 20.10 -13.85 0.31
C GLN A 271 18.60 -13.59 0.16
N VAL A 272 17.75 -14.30 0.91
CA VAL A 272 16.28 -14.17 0.84
C VAL A 272 15.72 -13.79 2.21
N LEU A 273 15.45 -12.50 2.41
CA LEU A 273 14.72 -12.05 3.60
C LEU A 273 13.25 -12.41 3.45
N VAL A 274 12.76 -13.31 4.28
CA VAL A 274 11.34 -13.69 4.32
C VAL A 274 10.67 -13.07 5.54
N VAL A 275 9.52 -12.42 5.32
CA VAL A 275 8.53 -12.09 6.35
C VAL A 275 7.28 -12.90 6.07
N ASP A 276 6.89 -13.76 7.00
CA ASP A 276 5.76 -14.68 6.87
C ASP A 276 4.67 -14.32 7.90
N ALA A 277 3.47 -14.07 7.43
CA ALA A 277 2.36 -13.67 8.29
C ALA A 277 1.89 -14.77 9.24
N ARG A 278 2.25 -16.05 9.00
CA ARG A 278 2.02 -17.12 9.97
C ARG A 278 2.90 -17.01 11.22
N GLU A 279 3.96 -16.24 11.16
CA GLU A 279 4.81 -15.95 12.32
C GLU A 279 4.23 -14.86 13.22
N LEU A 280 3.23 -14.09 12.76
CA LEU A 280 2.67 -12.95 13.46
C LEU A 280 1.65 -13.35 14.53
N ASP A 281 1.68 -12.64 15.66
CA ASP A 281 0.59 -12.69 16.64
C ASP A 281 -0.51 -11.70 16.23
N LEU A 282 -1.60 -12.24 15.69
CA LEU A 282 -2.74 -11.49 15.18
C LEU A 282 -3.94 -11.52 16.14
N ALA A 283 -3.70 -11.70 17.45
CA ALA A 283 -4.75 -11.65 18.45
C ALA A 283 -5.48 -10.30 18.41
N GLY A 284 -6.82 -10.33 18.46
CA GLY A 284 -7.66 -9.13 18.38
C GLY A 284 -8.00 -8.68 16.96
N ILE A 285 -7.45 -9.33 15.91
CA ILE A 285 -7.79 -9.09 14.52
C ILE A 285 -8.71 -10.22 14.03
N ASP A 286 -9.89 -9.84 13.54
CA ASP A 286 -10.87 -10.78 12.98
C ASP A 286 -10.24 -11.58 11.83
N GLU A 287 -10.47 -12.90 11.81
CA GLU A 287 -9.87 -13.81 10.83
C GLU A 287 -10.16 -13.40 9.39
N ALA A 288 -11.35 -12.88 9.12
CA ALA A 288 -11.76 -12.45 7.79
C ALA A 288 -10.92 -11.28 7.26
N PHE A 289 -10.24 -10.53 8.13
CA PHE A 289 -9.45 -9.35 7.73
C PHE A 289 -7.95 -9.53 7.89
N ARG A 290 -7.47 -10.64 8.47
CA ARG A 290 -6.02 -10.85 8.67
C ARG A 290 -5.23 -10.71 7.38
N GLY A 291 -5.70 -11.32 6.27
CA GLY A 291 -5.04 -11.23 4.97
C GLY A 291 -4.93 -9.78 4.46
N TYR A 292 -5.95 -8.96 4.68
CA TYR A 292 -5.99 -7.55 4.23
C TYR A 292 -5.17 -6.62 5.12
N LEU A 293 -4.97 -6.95 6.40
CA LEU A 293 -4.27 -6.08 7.36
C LEU A 293 -2.79 -6.44 7.55
N VAL A 294 -2.37 -7.63 7.14
CA VAL A 294 -0.96 -8.06 7.12
C VAL A 294 -0.06 -7.08 6.34
N PRO A 295 -0.46 -6.50 5.18
CA PRO A 295 0.37 -5.51 4.49
C PRO A 295 0.76 -4.30 5.35
N LEU A 296 -0.12 -3.84 6.25
CA LEU A 296 0.18 -2.74 7.15
C LEU A 296 1.24 -3.13 8.18
N ILE A 297 1.14 -4.36 8.73
CA ILE A 297 2.10 -4.88 9.69
C ILE A 297 3.46 -5.07 9.02
N PHE A 298 3.50 -5.68 7.84
CA PHE A 298 4.74 -5.90 7.09
C PHE A 298 5.39 -4.60 6.66
N PHE A 299 4.59 -3.65 6.17
CA PHE A 299 5.11 -2.36 5.74
C PHE A 299 5.79 -1.63 6.90
N ASP A 300 5.13 -1.57 8.07
CA ASP A 300 5.70 -0.92 9.25
C ASP A 300 6.94 -1.67 9.78
N ALA A 301 6.88 -3.00 9.89
CA ALA A 301 8.01 -3.81 10.33
C ALA A 301 9.23 -3.68 9.38
N LEU A 302 9.01 -3.73 8.07
CA LEU A 302 10.08 -3.61 7.08
C LEU A 302 10.73 -2.21 7.05
N TRP A 303 10.05 -1.16 7.52
CA TRP A 303 10.69 0.13 7.74
C TRP A 303 11.84 0.03 8.77
N LYS A 304 11.72 -0.83 9.79
CA LYS A 304 12.83 -1.09 10.73
C LYS A 304 14.02 -1.75 10.03
N PHE A 305 13.76 -2.66 9.10
CA PHE A 305 14.81 -3.21 8.24
C PHE A 305 15.44 -2.14 7.36
N ALA A 306 14.63 -1.30 6.72
CA ALA A 306 15.12 -0.24 5.84
C ALA A 306 16.01 0.78 6.57
N TYR A 307 15.63 1.21 7.78
CA TYR A 307 16.47 2.08 8.60
C TYR A 307 17.79 1.43 8.98
N ARG A 308 17.80 0.16 9.39
CA ARG A 308 19.06 -0.57 9.66
C ARG A 308 19.94 -0.71 8.42
N LEU A 309 19.33 -0.97 7.26
CA LEU A 309 20.06 -1.03 6.00
C LEU A 309 20.63 0.34 5.62
N ALA A 310 19.90 1.42 5.87
CA ALA A 310 20.36 2.79 5.67
C ALA A 310 21.60 3.10 6.54
N GLU A 311 21.54 2.75 7.83
CA GLU A 311 22.69 2.87 8.75
C GLU A 311 23.93 2.11 8.24
N GLN A 312 23.76 0.87 7.75
CA GLN A 312 24.87 0.09 7.18
C GLN A 312 25.45 0.69 5.88
N ARG A 313 24.70 1.55 5.20
CA ARG A 313 25.08 2.20 3.95
C ARG A 313 25.47 3.67 4.12
N ASP A 314 25.57 4.16 5.36
CA ASP A 314 25.81 5.57 5.67
C ASP A 314 24.82 6.51 4.95
N LYS A 315 23.50 6.14 4.97
CA LYS A 315 22.43 6.88 4.33
C LYS A 315 21.47 7.49 5.34
N VAL A 316 21.04 8.73 5.08
CA VAL A 316 19.93 9.39 5.77
C VAL A 316 18.74 9.40 4.82
N MET A 317 17.87 8.38 4.94
CA MET A 317 16.90 7.98 3.92
C MET A 317 16.13 9.13 3.26
N LEU A 318 15.55 10.04 4.04
CA LEU A 318 14.71 11.12 3.51
C LEU A 318 15.52 12.33 3.02
N GLU A 319 16.60 12.64 3.72
CA GLU A 319 17.45 13.80 3.48
C GLU A 319 18.38 13.59 2.28
N ASP A 320 18.85 12.36 2.08
CA ASP A 320 19.80 12.04 1.00
C ASP A 320 19.16 11.94 -0.39
N ARG A 321 17.83 12.04 -0.50
CA ARG A 321 17.17 12.00 -1.81
C ARG A 321 17.75 13.05 -2.75
N ARG A 322 18.01 12.65 -4.02
CA ARG A 322 18.67 13.53 -5.01
C ARG A 322 17.73 14.55 -5.61
N TYR A 323 16.52 14.13 -5.97
CA TYR A 323 15.56 14.92 -6.75
C TYR A 323 14.24 15.10 -6.04
N MET A 324 13.68 14.01 -5.47
CA MET A 324 12.38 14.02 -4.82
C MET A 324 12.28 15.12 -3.76
N LYS A 325 11.35 16.07 -3.95
CA LYS A 325 11.14 17.26 -3.11
C LYS A 325 12.34 18.24 -3.04
N LYS A 326 13.36 18.10 -3.92
CA LYS A 326 14.49 19.03 -4.04
C LYS A 326 14.44 19.85 -5.31
N ILE A 327 13.80 19.31 -6.35
CA ILE A 327 13.53 20.04 -7.59
C ILE A 327 12.01 20.12 -7.80
N SER A 328 11.55 21.10 -8.57
CA SER A 328 10.12 21.38 -8.80
C SER A 328 9.67 21.27 -10.25
N ASP A 329 10.60 21.06 -11.16
CA ASP A 329 10.46 21.17 -12.61
C ASP A 329 10.62 19.80 -13.33
N TYR A 330 10.05 18.75 -12.74
CA TYR A 330 9.97 17.43 -13.37
C TYR A 330 8.53 17.04 -13.69
#